data_baf58dbc2d1bdbbfe029b1075c40f672
#
_entry.id   baf58dbc2d1bdbbfe029b1075c40f672
#
_cell.length_a   1.000
_cell.length_b   1.000
_cell.length_c   1.000
_cell.angle_alpha   90.00
_cell.angle_beta   90.00
_cell.angle_gamma   90.00
#
_symmetry.space_group_name_H-M   'P 1'
#
loop_
_entity.id
_entity.type
_entity.pdbx_description
1 polymer ?
#
loop_
_entity_poly.entity_id
_entity_poly.type
_entity_poly.pdbx_seq_one_letter_code
_entity_poly.pdbx_strand_id
1 'polypeptide(L)'
;MDQKLRVGILGATGMVGQRFIALLENHPWFEVVTVAASPRSAGKTYEEAIGDRWKMDTPMPEGVKKLIVANVNEVEKVASSVDFVFSAVDMTKDEIRAIEEAYAKTETPVVSNNSAHRWTKDVPMVVPEINSDHFELINDQRKRLGTTRGFIAVKPNCSIQSYTPCLAAWKEFGPKEVVATTYQAISGAGKTFKEWPEMVENIIPYIGGEEEKSEQEPLRVLGTYENGQITLADAPKITCQCLRVPVLNGHTAAVFINFENKPTKEHLIEKLESFKGFPQEAGLPSAPKQFVRYMEEDNRPQVRLDVDYENGMGVSIGRLREDSMFDFKFVGLSHNTVRGAAGGAVLCAEALTAKGYIQAK
;
A
#
# COMPACT_ATOMS: atom_id res chain seq x y z
N MET A 1 15.38 17.51 7.24
CA MET A 1 16.58 16.95 6.56
C MET A 1 17.21 18.05 5.74
N ASP A 2 18.50 18.25 5.87
CA ASP A 2 19.19 19.29 5.11
C ASP A 2 19.35 18.92 3.61
N GLN A 3 19.26 17.66 3.27
CA GLN A 3 19.30 17.14 1.91
C GLN A 3 18.27 16.02 1.72
N LYS A 4 17.54 16.07 0.61
CA LYS A 4 16.57 15.01 0.26
C LYS A 4 17.30 13.72 -0.12
N LEU A 5 16.70 12.58 0.21
CA LEU A 5 17.15 11.27 -0.25
C LEU A 5 16.84 11.10 -1.74
N ARG A 6 17.81 10.55 -2.46
CA ARG A 6 17.70 10.28 -3.90
C ARG A 6 16.95 8.97 -4.13
N VAL A 7 15.87 9.05 -4.89
CA VAL A 7 14.95 7.93 -5.09
C VAL A 7 14.93 7.48 -6.53
N GLY A 8 14.93 6.16 -6.72
CA GLY A 8 14.67 5.51 -8.00
C GLY A 8 13.26 4.91 -8.02
N ILE A 9 12.58 4.98 -9.16
CA ILE A 9 11.29 4.31 -9.38
C ILE A 9 11.52 3.19 -10.37
N LEU A 10 11.38 1.93 -9.91
CA LEU A 10 11.45 0.74 -10.74
C LEU A 10 10.04 0.42 -11.24
N GLY A 11 9.86 0.27 -12.54
CA GLY A 11 8.55 0.15 -13.17
C GLY A 11 7.85 1.51 -13.33
N ALA A 12 8.63 2.55 -13.62
CA ALA A 12 8.18 3.95 -13.66
C ALA A 12 7.10 4.26 -14.71
N THR A 13 6.95 3.44 -15.74
CA THR A 13 5.99 3.67 -16.83
C THR A 13 4.61 3.10 -16.59
N GLY A 14 4.44 2.21 -15.63
CA GLY A 14 3.14 1.66 -15.23
C GLY A 14 2.33 2.63 -14.37
N MET A 15 1.04 2.32 -14.14
CA MET A 15 0.14 3.19 -13.37
C MET A 15 0.64 3.46 -11.95
N VAL A 16 1.14 2.45 -11.23
CA VAL A 16 1.69 2.62 -9.88
C VAL A 16 2.97 3.44 -9.89
N GLY A 17 3.86 3.19 -10.85
CA GLY A 17 5.08 3.99 -11.05
C GLY A 17 4.77 5.47 -11.30
N GLN A 18 3.78 5.76 -12.12
CA GLN A 18 3.29 7.12 -12.36
C GLN A 18 2.70 7.75 -11.09
N ARG A 19 1.99 6.97 -10.28
CA ARG A 19 1.45 7.43 -9.00
C ARG A 19 2.57 7.80 -8.02
N PHE A 20 3.62 7.00 -7.93
CA PHE A 20 4.81 7.36 -7.15
C PHE A 20 5.38 8.70 -7.59
N ILE A 21 5.56 8.90 -8.88
CA ILE A 21 6.12 10.14 -9.44
C ILE A 21 5.25 11.34 -9.09
N ALA A 22 3.92 11.21 -9.23
CA ALA A 22 2.99 12.28 -8.88
C ALA A 22 3.02 12.61 -7.38
N LEU A 23 3.04 11.60 -6.51
CA LEU A 23 3.06 11.79 -5.05
C LEU A 23 4.40 12.35 -4.53
N LEU A 24 5.50 12.07 -5.22
CA LEU A 24 6.83 12.52 -4.83
C LEU A 24 7.20 13.91 -5.37
N GLU A 25 6.34 14.52 -6.20
CA GLU A 25 6.53 15.90 -6.59
C GLU A 25 6.51 16.80 -5.35
N ASN A 26 7.59 17.57 -5.17
CA ASN A 26 7.77 18.45 -4.01
C ASN A 26 7.76 17.75 -2.64
N HIS A 27 8.00 16.42 -2.60
CA HIS A 27 8.09 15.72 -1.32
C HIS A 27 9.23 16.28 -0.46
N PRO A 28 9.00 16.53 0.85
CA PRO A 28 10.01 17.22 1.69
C PRO A 28 11.27 16.39 1.96
N TRP A 29 11.19 15.05 1.89
CA TRP A 29 12.30 14.16 2.22
C TRP A 29 12.89 13.41 1.03
N PHE A 30 12.15 13.25 -0.06
CA PHE A 30 12.51 12.39 -1.19
C PHE A 30 12.50 13.17 -2.50
N GLU A 31 13.47 12.86 -3.37
CA GLU A 31 13.57 13.40 -4.72
C GLU A 31 13.76 12.28 -5.74
N VAL A 32 12.89 12.22 -6.74
CA VAL A 32 13.02 11.25 -7.83
C VAL A 32 14.14 11.69 -8.75
N VAL A 33 15.24 10.95 -8.75
CA VAL A 33 16.42 11.22 -9.59
C VAL A 33 16.62 10.16 -10.67
N THR A 34 15.98 9.01 -10.55
CA THR A 34 16.11 7.91 -11.52
C THR A 34 14.75 7.26 -11.75
N VAL A 35 14.42 7.07 -13.01
CA VAL A 35 13.27 6.29 -13.47
C VAL A 35 13.77 5.11 -14.26
N ALA A 36 13.32 3.91 -13.94
CA ALA A 36 13.73 2.68 -14.59
C ALA A 36 12.51 1.87 -15.05
N ALA A 37 12.63 1.24 -16.19
CA ALA A 37 11.58 0.43 -16.77
C ALA A 37 12.18 -0.72 -17.60
N SER A 38 11.32 -1.43 -18.34
CA SER A 38 11.76 -2.50 -19.22
C SER A 38 12.74 -2.01 -20.29
N PRO A 39 13.56 -2.91 -20.89
CA PRO A 39 14.49 -2.55 -21.96
C PRO A 39 13.81 -1.80 -23.14
N ARG A 40 12.52 -2.02 -23.37
CA ARG A 40 11.74 -1.36 -24.42
C ARG A 40 11.66 0.16 -24.23
N SER A 41 11.59 0.62 -23.00
CA SER A 41 11.47 2.04 -22.65
C SER A 41 12.84 2.68 -22.36
N ALA A 42 13.88 1.89 -22.11
CA ALA A 42 15.21 2.37 -21.78
C ALA A 42 15.83 3.22 -22.89
N GLY A 43 16.57 4.27 -22.48
CA GLY A 43 17.26 5.17 -23.39
C GLY A 43 16.42 6.34 -23.91
N LYS A 44 15.12 6.35 -23.69
CA LYS A 44 14.21 7.47 -24.01
C LYS A 44 14.10 8.40 -22.83
N THR A 45 13.72 9.66 -23.07
CA THR A 45 13.25 10.51 -21.96
C THR A 45 11.99 9.92 -21.36
N TYR A 46 11.71 10.23 -20.09
CA TYR A 46 10.48 9.70 -19.45
C TYR A 46 9.23 10.15 -20.18
N GLU A 47 9.17 11.42 -20.61
CA GLU A 47 8.07 11.97 -21.40
C GLU A 47 7.85 11.19 -22.72
N GLU A 48 8.93 10.91 -23.44
CA GLU A 48 8.87 10.08 -24.68
C GLU A 48 8.45 8.64 -24.39
N ALA A 49 8.94 8.05 -23.31
CA ALA A 49 8.59 6.68 -22.92
C ALA A 49 7.13 6.54 -22.50
N ILE A 50 6.56 7.56 -21.87
CA ILE A 50 5.14 7.61 -21.49
C ILE A 50 4.26 7.93 -22.70
N GLY A 51 4.63 8.94 -23.52
CA GLY A 51 3.79 9.42 -24.62
C GLY A 51 2.42 9.89 -24.10
N ASP A 52 1.35 9.35 -24.68
CA ASP A 52 -0.05 9.66 -24.32
C ASP A 52 -0.60 8.79 -23.16
N ARG A 53 0.25 7.98 -22.51
CA ARG A 53 -0.17 7.02 -21.47
C ARG A 53 -0.06 7.57 -20.03
N TRP A 54 0.09 8.89 -19.85
CA TRP A 54 0.02 9.47 -18.52
C TRP A 54 -1.40 9.35 -17.97
N LYS A 55 -1.56 8.69 -16.81
CA LYS A 55 -2.88 8.30 -16.27
C LYS A 55 -3.27 9.08 -14.99
N MET A 56 -2.42 10.00 -14.57
CA MET A 56 -2.67 10.80 -13.36
C MET A 56 -3.50 12.03 -13.69
N ASP A 57 -4.29 12.49 -12.71
CA ASP A 57 -5.12 13.69 -12.83
C ASP A 57 -4.29 14.98 -12.80
N THR A 58 -3.09 14.92 -12.20
CA THR A 58 -2.12 16.02 -12.20
C THR A 58 -1.19 15.95 -13.40
N PRO A 59 -0.65 17.09 -13.86
CA PRO A 59 0.36 17.09 -14.92
C PRO A 59 1.59 16.26 -14.52
N MET A 60 2.29 15.70 -15.53
CA MET A 60 3.58 15.07 -15.30
C MET A 60 4.58 16.07 -14.73
N PRO A 61 5.24 15.78 -13.59
CA PRO A 61 6.18 16.72 -12.98
C PRO A 61 7.34 17.08 -13.91
N GLU A 62 7.66 18.37 -14.00
CA GLU A 62 8.72 18.86 -14.89
C GLU A 62 10.10 18.25 -14.59
N GLY A 63 10.39 18.00 -13.31
CA GLY A 63 11.66 17.43 -12.87
C GLY A 63 11.94 16.02 -13.39
N VAL A 64 10.90 15.26 -13.78
CA VAL A 64 11.08 13.89 -14.27
C VAL A 64 10.94 13.76 -15.79
N LYS A 65 10.33 14.70 -16.48
CA LYS A 65 10.06 14.62 -17.93
C LYS A 65 11.28 14.28 -18.76
N LYS A 66 12.42 14.90 -18.45
CA LYS A 66 13.68 14.78 -19.21
C LYS A 66 14.62 13.73 -18.66
N LEU A 67 14.28 13.04 -17.57
CA LEU A 67 15.09 11.94 -17.08
C LEU A 67 15.14 10.83 -18.13
N ILE A 68 16.33 10.32 -18.40
CA ILE A 68 16.50 9.17 -19.29
C ILE A 68 16.08 7.92 -18.54
N VAL A 69 15.13 7.18 -19.10
CA VAL A 69 14.68 5.91 -18.54
C VAL A 69 15.80 4.90 -18.56
N ALA A 70 16.18 4.42 -17.39
CA ALA A 70 17.19 3.36 -17.24
C ALA A 70 16.55 1.99 -17.49
N ASN A 71 17.37 1.04 -17.92
CA ASN A 71 16.96 -0.37 -17.96
C ASN A 71 16.96 -0.92 -16.54
N VAL A 72 15.81 -1.39 -16.06
CA VAL A 72 15.65 -1.92 -14.71
C VAL A 72 16.59 -3.10 -14.41
N ASN A 73 17.00 -3.85 -15.43
CA ASN A 73 17.92 -4.97 -15.30
C ASN A 73 19.39 -4.55 -15.14
N GLU A 74 19.73 -3.28 -15.40
CA GLU A 74 21.07 -2.71 -15.12
C GLU A 74 21.18 -2.31 -13.64
N VAL A 75 21.08 -3.30 -12.76
CA VAL A 75 20.92 -3.13 -11.30
C VAL A 75 22.01 -2.23 -10.71
N GLU A 76 23.28 -2.53 -10.95
CA GLU A 76 24.41 -1.77 -10.41
C GLU A 76 24.39 -0.30 -10.82
N LYS A 77 24.05 -0.04 -12.08
CA LYS A 77 23.98 1.30 -12.65
C LYS A 77 22.89 2.12 -11.99
N VAL A 78 21.69 1.55 -11.87
CA VAL A 78 20.55 2.22 -11.21
C VAL A 78 20.84 2.42 -9.73
N ALA A 79 21.31 1.39 -9.04
CA ALA A 79 21.61 1.41 -7.60
C ALA A 79 22.67 2.46 -7.23
N SER A 80 23.67 2.69 -8.10
CA SER A 80 24.73 3.69 -7.85
C SER A 80 24.22 5.14 -7.84
N SER A 81 23.08 5.41 -8.46
CA SER A 81 22.52 6.76 -8.60
C SER A 81 21.56 7.16 -7.47
N VAL A 82 21.14 6.21 -6.64
CA VAL A 82 20.05 6.39 -5.66
C VAL A 82 20.43 5.96 -4.25
N ASP A 83 19.71 6.45 -3.27
CA ASP A 83 19.83 6.02 -1.87
C ASP A 83 18.91 4.82 -1.58
N PHE A 84 17.72 4.78 -2.20
CA PHE A 84 16.80 3.65 -2.19
C PHE A 84 15.86 3.68 -3.40
N VAL A 85 15.07 2.63 -3.58
CA VAL A 85 14.12 2.53 -4.69
C VAL A 85 12.72 2.14 -4.21
N PHE A 86 11.70 2.64 -4.92
CA PHE A 86 10.37 2.06 -4.90
C PHE A 86 10.24 1.07 -6.07
N SER A 87 9.63 -0.08 -5.82
CA SER A 87 9.44 -1.11 -6.85
C SER A 87 7.96 -1.28 -7.19
N ALA A 88 7.65 -1.10 -8.47
CA ALA A 88 6.35 -1.36 -9.09
C ALA A 88 6.54 -2.06 -10.45
N VAL A 89 7.51 -2.96 -10.53
CA VAL A 89 7.82 -3.70 -11.75
C VAL A 89 6.71 -4.68 -12.10
N ASP A 90 6.48 -4.88 -13.39
CA ASP A 90 5.50 -5.82 -13.94
C ASP A 90 6.25 -6.99 -14.59
N MET A 91 6.39 -8.07 -13.84
CA MET A 91 7.10 -9.29 -14.18
C MET A 91 6.44 -10.48 -13.50
N THR A 92 6.90 -11.69 -13.77
CA THR A 92 6.49 -12.86 -12.98
C THR A 92 6.95 -12.71 -11.50
N LYS A 93 6.28 -13.40 -10.58
CA LYS A 93 6.66 -13.33 -9.15
C LYS A 93 8.11 -13.74 -8.90
N ASP A 94 8.62 -14.73 -9.62
CA ASP A 94 10.00 -15.20 -9.46
C ASP A 94 11.01 -14.18 -9.98
N GLU A 95 10.71 -13.53 -11.12
CA GLU A 95 11.53 -12.43 -11.65
C GLU A 95 11.52 -11.23 -10.71
N ILE A 96 10.37 -10.89 -10.13
CA ILE A 96 10.27 -9.79 -9.15
C ILE A 96 11.10 -10.10 -7.91
N ARG A 97 10.98 -11.33 -7.36
CA ARG A 97 11.82 -11.72 -6.21
C ARG A 97 13.30 -11.58 -6.53
N ALA A 98 13.73 -12.08 -7.68
CA ALA A 98 15.12 -12.04 -8.10
C ALA A 98 15.64 -10.60 -8.27
N ILE A 99 14.89 -9.73 -8.93
CA ILE A 99 15.34 -8.36 -9.20
C ILE A 99 15.33 -7.50 -7.93
N GLU A 100 14.31 -7.62 -7.09
CA GLU A 100 14.25 -6.88 -5.82
C GLU A 100 15.39 -7.32 -4.87
N GLU A 101 15.71 -8.61 -4.78
CA GLU A 101 16.88 -9.09 -4.04
C GLU A 101 18.21 -8.60 -4.64
N ALA A 102 18.31 -8.54 -5.96
CA ALA A 102 19.50 -8.02 -6.62
C ALA A 102 19.74 -6.56 -6.23
N TYR A 103 18.72 -5.71 -6.23
CA TYR A 103 18.84 -4.33 -5.74
C TYR A 103 19.22 -4.26 -4.26
N ALA A 104 18.57 -5.04 -3.41
CA ALA A 104 18.90 -5.08 -1.99
C ALA A 104 20.35 -5.47 -1.73
N LYS A 105 20.90 -6.43 -2.48
CA LYS A 105 22.29 -6.88 -2.38
C LYS A 105 23.31 -5.83 -2.82
N THR A 106 22.92 -4.82 -3.58
CA THR A 106 23.76 -3.64 -3.87
C THR A 106 23.74 -2.59 -2.76
N GLU A 107 23.31 -2.94 -1.58
CA GLU A 107 23.09 -2.01 -0.44
C GLU A 107 22.07 -0.91 -0.72
N THR A 108 21.11 -1.20 -1.59
CA THR A 108 20.00 -0.30 -1.95
C THR A 108 18.69 -0.83 -1.37
N PRO A 109 18.12 -0.17 -0.35
CA PRO A 109 16.81 -0.55 0.16
C PRO A 109 15.72 -0.52 -0.93
N VAL A 110 14.82 -1.50 -0.88
CA VAL A 110 13.67 -1.62 -1.79
C VAL A 110 12.39 -1.52 -0.98
N VAL A 111 11.55 -0.54 -1.29
CA VAL A 111 10.19 -0.45 -0.76
C VAL A 111 9.25 -0.83 -1.89
N SER A 112 8.61 -2.00 -1.76
CA SER A 112 7.89 -2.62 -2.86
C SER A 112 6.38 -2.52 -2.72
N ASN A 113 5.71 -2.22 -3.83
CA ASN A 113 4.27 -2.34 -3.99
C ASN A 113 3.87 -3.77 -4.43
N ASN A 114 4.82 -4.59 -4.88
CA ASN A 114 4.56 -5.89 -5.47
C ASN A 114 4.23 -6.95 -4.40
N SER A 115 3.50 -7.99 -4.81
CA SER A 115 3.10 -9.08 -3.93
C SER A 115 4.15 -10.18 -3.77
N ALA A 116 5.20 -10.18 -4.58
CA ALA A 116 6.14 -11.30 -4.69
C ALA A 116 6.83 -11.68 -3.36
N HIS A 117 7.18 -10.69 -2.53
CA HIS A 117 7.84 -10.89 -1.25
C HIS A 117 6.92 -10.81 -0.01
N ARG A 118 5.60 -10.66 -0.19
CA ARG A 118 4.68 -10.50 0.96
C ARG A 118 4.71 -11.67 1.95
N TRP A 119 5.05 -12.87 1.48
CA TRP A 119 5.14 -14.07 2.30
C TRP A 119 6.57 -14.57 2.52
N THR A 120 7.56 -13.83 2.07
CA THR A 120 8.97 -14.13 2.40
C THR A 120 9.17 -13.90 3.90
N LYS A 121 9.72 -14.91 4.59
CA LYS A 121 9.73 -14.97 6.06
C LYS A 121 10.28 -13.71 6.73
N ASP A 122 11.38 -13.20 6.23
CA ASP A 122 12.13 -12.06 6.79
C ASP A 122 11.87 -10.72 6.09
N VAL A 123 10.84 -10.66 5.23
CA VAL A 123 10.41 -9.41 4.59
C VAL A 123 9.21 -8.86 5.35
N PRO A 124 9.31 -7.65 5.94
CA PRO A 124 8.17 -7.04 6.61
C PRO A 124 7.12 -6.56 5.61
N MET A 125 5.85 -6.89 5.89
CA MET A 125 4.68 -6.42 5.15
C MET A 125 3.91 -5.46 6.07
N VAL A 126 3.95 -4.17 5.79
CA VAL A 126 3.62 -3.15 6.78
C VAL A 126 2.53 -2.19 6.32
N VAL A 127 1.57 -1.96 7.21
CA VAL A 127 0.73 -0.76 7.28
C VAL A 127 1.31 0.08 8.42
N PRO A 128 1.98 1.22 8.14
CA PRO A 128 2.81 1.90 9.15
C PRO A 128 2.09 2.28 10.44
N GLU A 129 0.79 2.57 10.38
CA GLU A 129 -0.02 2.86 11.56
C GLU A 129 -0.32 1.64 12.42
N ILE A 130 -0.21 0.43 11.87
CA ILE A 130 -0.64 -0.80 12.55
C ILE A 130 0.55 -1.59 13.09
N ASN A 131 1.55 -1.86 12.26
CA ASN A 131 2.59 -2.84 12.54
C ASN A 131 4.01 -2.38 12.16
N SER A 132 4.34 -1.13 12.40
CA SER A 132 5.70 -0.62 12.12
C SER A 132 6.81 -1.30 12.93
N ASP A 133 6.48 -2.00 14.01
CA ASP A 133 7.40 -2.87 14.76
C ASP A 133 7.88 -4.07 13.94
N HIS A 134 7.11 -4.52 12.94
CA HIS A 134 7.53 -5.57 12.01
C HIS A 134 8.78 -5.21 11.18
N PHE A 135 9.16 -3.94 11.10
CA PHE A 135 10.42 -3.52 10.49
C PHE A 135 11.66 -4.14 11.15
N GLU A 136 11.55 -4.66 12.37
CA GLU A 136 12.63 -5.38 13.03
C GLU A 136 13.09 -6.63 12.24
N LEU A 137 12.22 -7.23 11.43
CA LEU A 137 12.58 -8.30 10.49
C LEU A 137 13.75 -7.91 9.55
N ILE A 138 13.93 -6.63 9.27
CA ILE A 138 15.01 -6.14 8.40
C ILE A 138 16.38 -6.56 8.93
N ASN A 139 16.56 -6.62 10.24
CA ASN A 139 17.81 -7.06 10.84
C ASN A 139 18.13 -8.53 10.52
N ASP A 140 17.13 -9.39 10.52
CA ASP A 140 17.26 -10.80 10.16
C ASP A 140 17.42 -10.98 8.64
N GLN A 141 16.68 -10.21 7.86
CA GLN A 141 16.82 -10.19 6.41
C GLN A 141 18.22 -9.79 5.97
N ARG A 142 18.80 -8.74 6.56
CA ARG A 142 20.17 -8.29 6.30
C ARG A 142 21.21 -9.39 6.56
N LYS A 143 21.03 -10.19 7.62
CA LYS A 143 21.89 -11.36 7.88
C LYS A 143 21.80 -12.37 6.76
N ARG A 144 20.60 -12.68 6.27
CA ARG A 144 20.39 -13.60 5.15
C ARG A 144 20.97 -13.08 3.84
N LEU A 145 20.75 -11.80 3.54
CA LEU A 145 21.22 -11.17 2.30
C LEU A 145 22.74 -10.86 2.32
N GLY A 146 23.36 -10.82 3.50
CA GLY A 146 24.74 -10.38 3.66
C GLY A 146 24.91 -8.88 3.44
N THR A 147 23.91 -8.07 3.80
CA THR A 147 23.89 -6.62 3.63
C THR A 147 23.95 -5.89 4.97
N THR A 148 24.36 -4.63 4.94
CA THR A 148 24.33 -3.72 6.09
C THR A 148 23.29 -2.63 5.94
N ARG A 149 22.95 -2.25 4.72
CA ARG A 149 21.98 -1.22 4.36
C ARG A 149 20.81 -1.77 3.58
N GLY A 150 21.06 -2.66 2.61
CA GLY A 150 20.08 -3.21 1.70
C GLY A 150 19.06 -4.11 2.41
N PHE A 151 17.81 -3.97 2.00
CA PHE A 151 16.69 -4.81 2.42
C PHE A 151 15.51 -4.60 1.48
N ILE A 152 14.49 -5.43 1.67
CA ILE A 152 13.18 -5.31 1.02
C ILE A 152 12.12 -5.16 2.12
N ALA A 153 11.25 -4.17 1.98
CA ALA A 153 10.03 -4.03 2.74
C ALA A 153 8.87 -3.88 1.77
N VAL A 154 7.73 -4.48 2.08
CA VAL A 154 6.56 -4.47 1.21
C VAL A 154 5.34 -3.91 1.92
N LYS A 155 4.41 -3.37 1.16
CA LYS A 155 3.08 -3.04 1.64
C LYS A 155 2.09 -4.16 1.29
N PRO A 156 1.03 -4.36 2.08
CA PRO A 156 0.01 -5.37 1.81
C PRO A 156 -0.91 -4.99 0.65
N ASN A 157 -1.82 -5.90 0.31
CA ASN A 157 -2.83 -5.71 -0.73
C ASN A 157 -3.68 -4.46 -0.50
N CYS A 158 -4.09 -3.82 -1.60
CA CYS A 158 -4.90 -2.60 -1.56
C CYS A 158 -6.31 -2.81 -1.00
N SER A 159 -6.92 -3.97 -1.22
CA SER A 159 -8.30 -4.22 -0.79
C SER A 159 -8.47 -4.27 0.72
N ILE A 160 -7.46 -4.72 1.46
CA ILE A 160 -7.55 -4.86 2.92
C ILE A 160 -7.52 -3.52 3.67
N GLN A 161 -7.11 -2.44 3.02
CA GLN A 161 -7.01 -1.12 3.63
C GLN A 161 -8.36 -0.54 4.06
N SER A 162 -9.46 -1.01 3.46
CA SER A 162 -10.81 -0.54 3.79
C SER A 162 -11.41 -1.16 5.06
N TYR A 163 -10.80 -2.22 5.63
CA TYR A 163 -11.32 -2.86 6.85
C TYR A 163 -10.26 -3.29 7.86
N THR A 164 -9.03 -3.59 7.45
CA THR A 164 -7.96 -4.01 8.39
C THR A 164 -7.62 -2.95 9.44
N PRO A 165 -7.62 -1.63 9.13
CA PRO A 165 -7.45 -0.60 10.15
C PRO A 165 -8.50 -0.66 11.27
N CYS A 166 -9.74 -1.03 10.94
CA CYS A 166 -10.79 -1.24 11.94
C CYS A 166 -10.45 -2.40 12.88
N LEU A 167 -9.98 -3.52 12.33
CA LEU A 167 -9.59 -4.69 13.12
C LEU A 167 -8.46 -4.34 14.10
N ALA A 168 -7.51 -3.52 13.66
CA ALA A 168 -6.42 -3.03 14.51
C ALA A 168 -6.94 -2.10 15.63
N ALA A 169 -7.80 -1.14 15.29
CA ALA A 169 -8.40 -0.21 16.24
C ALA A 169 -9.26 -0.92 17.30
N TRP A 170 -9.88 -2.01 16.93
CA TRP A 170 -10.79 -2.79 17.79
C TRP A 170 -10.15 -4.02 18.44
N LYS A 171 -8.82 -4.13 18.39
CA LYS A 171 -8.08 -5.30 18.89
C LYS A 171 -8.46 -5.69 20.33
N GLU A 172 -8.67 -4.72 21.21
CA GLU A 172 -9.01 -4.98 22.62
C GLU A 172 -10.35 -5.69 22.81
N PHE A 173 -11.27 -5.58 21.85
CA PHE A 173 -12.58 -6.23 21.91
C PHE A 173 -12.55 -7.66 21.33
N GLY A 174 -11.42 -8.07 20.74
CA GLY A 174 -11.22 -9.40 20.18
C GLY A 174 -12.08 -9.67 18.94
N PRO A 175 -11.79 -9.02 17.79
CA PRO A 175 -12.40 -9.42 16.52
C PRO A 175 -12.26 -10.93 16.31
N LYS A 176 -13.40 -11.61 16.08
CA LYS A 176 -13.46 -13.07 16.05
C LYS A 176 -13.75 -13.66 14.68
N GLU A 177 -14.78 -13.14 14.03
CA GLU A 177 -15.21 -13.57 12.70
C GLU A 177 -15.51 -12.34 11.86
N VAL A 178 -15.05 -12.35 10.62
CA VAL A 178 -15.25 -11.27 9.66
C VAL A 178 -15.69 -11.86 8.33
N VAL A 179 -16.81 -11.35 7.82
CA VAL A 179 -17.28 -11.58 6.46
C VAL A 179 -17.18 -10.28 5.71
N ALA A 180 -16.34 -10.23 4.68
CA ALA A 180 -16.12 -9.03 3.88
C ALA A 180 -16.44 -9.29 2.40
N THR A 181 -17.11 -8.34 1.78
CA THR A 181 -17.22 -8.27 0.32
C THR A 181 -16.56 -6.98 -0.14
N THR A 182 -15.56 -7.10 -0.99
CA THR A 182 -14.86 -5.92 -1.54
C THR A 182 -15.35 -5.59 -2.94
N TYR A 183 -15.60 -4.30 -3.15
CA TYR A 183 -16.00 -3.72 -4.43
C TYR A 183 -14.80 -2.93 -4.95
N GLN A 184 -14.03 -3.54 -5.87
CA GLN A 184 -12.71 -3.07 -6.25
C GLN A 184 -12.69 -2.31 -7.57
N ALA A 185 -12.10 -1.13 -7.52
CA ALA A 185 -11.95 -0.23 -8.64
C ALA A 185 -11.04 -0.80 -9.76
N ILE A 186 -11.26 -0.37 -10.99
CA ILE A 186 -10.54 -0.85 -12.18
C ILE A 186 -9.07 -0.41 -12.22
N SER A 187 -8.72 0.70 -11.58
CA SER A 187 -7.32 1.13 -11.46
C SER A 187 -6.46 0.15 -10.66
N GLY A 188 -7.06 -0.70 -9.83
CA GLY A 188 -6.38 -1.82 -9.19
C GLY A 188 -5.84 -2.86 -10.17
N ALA A 189 -6.39 -2.93 -11.39
CA ALA A 189 -5.87 -3.70 -12.51
C ALA A 189 -4.91 -2.90 -13.42
N GLY A 190 -4.55 -1.68 -13.04
CA GLY A 190 -3.72 -0.78 -13.83
C GLY A 190 -4.41 -0.18 -15.05
N LYS A 191 -5.75 -0.19 -15.08
CA LYS A 191 -6.56 0.21 -16.25
C LYS A 191 -7.46 1.41 -15.97
N THR A 192 -7.79 2.10 -17.04
CA THR A 192 -8.83 3.14 -17.09
C THR A 192 -10.03 2.61 -17.87
N PHE A 193 -11.16 3.31 -17.86
CA PHE A 193 -12.32 2.93 -18.69
C PHE A 193 -12.04 3.01 -20.18
N LYS A 194 -11.11 3.86 -20.62
CA LYS A 194 -10.66 3.91 -22.03
C LYS A 194 -9.97 2.61 -22.45
N GLU A 195 -9.19 2.01 -21.54
CA GLU A 195 -8.46 0.77 -21.78
C GLU A 195 -9.30 -0.48 -21.50
N TRP A 196 -10.37 -0.33 -20.74
CA TRP A 196 -11.27 -1.43 -20.36
C TRP A 196 -12.74 -0.99 -20.44
N PRO A 197 -13.24 -0.69 -21.64
CA PRO A 197 -14.61 -0.19 -21.82
C PRO A 197 -15.69 -1.19 -21.40
N GLU A 198 -15.39 -2.51 -21.42
CA GLU A 198 -16.33 -3.57 -20.99
C GLU A 198 -16.68 -3.49 -19.50
N MET A 199 -15.94 -2.71 -18.71
CA MET A 199 -16.28 -2.48 -17.31
C MET A 199 -17.37 -1.45 -17.08
N VAL A 200 -17.70 -0.65 -18.08
CA VAL A 200 -18.82 0.29 -17.96
C VAL A 200 -20.12 -0.51 -17.78
N GLU A 201 -20.87 -0.17 -16.72
CA GLU A 201 -22.13 -0.85 -16.35
C GLU A 201 -21.98 -2.38 -16.11
N ASN A 202 -20.78 -2.83 -15.71
CA ASN A 202 -20.50 -4.26 -15.50
C ASN A 202 -19.88 -4.54 -14.13
N ILE A 203 -20.18 -5.72 -13.60
CA ILE A 203 -19.55 -6.28 -12.38
C ILE A 203 -18.96 -7.64 -12.73
N ILE A 204 -17.67 -7.85 -12.41
CA ILE A 204 -17.03 -9.15 -12.55
C ILE A 204 -16.90 -9.75 -11.15
N PRO A 205 -17.49 -10.93 -10.88
CA PRO A 205 -17.52 -11.54 -9.53
C PRO A 205 -16.23 -12.30 -9.18
N TYR A 206 -15.15 -12.04 -9.88
CA TYR A 206 -13.88 -12.74 -9.70
C TYR A 206 -12.69 -11.83 -10.01
N ILE A 207 -11.72 -11.81 -9.08
CA ILE A 207 -10.41 -11.18 -9.27
C ILE A 207 -9.37 -12.22 -8.82
N GLY A 208 -8.51 -12.67 -9.73
CA GLY A 208 -7.58 -13.78 -9.48
C GLY A 208 -6.70 -13.55 -8.25
N GLY A 209 -6.81 -14.46 -7.26
CA GLY A 209 -6.00 -14.44 -6.04
C GLY A 209 -6.33 -13.36 -5.02
N GLU A 210 -7.33 -12.50 -5.25
CA GLU A 210 -7.67 -11.40 -4.33
C GLU A 210 -8.36 -11.88 -3.05
N GLU A 211 -9.24 -12.87 -3.13
CA GLU A 211 -9.94 -13.40 -1.96
C GLU A 211 -8.96 -13.99 -0.95
N GLU A 212 -8.02 -14.81 -1.41
CA GLU A 212 -6.98 -15.40 -0.58
C GLU A 212 -6.11 -14.33 0.10
N LYS A 213 -5.67 -13.32 -0.63
CA LYS A 213 -4.93 -12.18 -0.07
C LYS A 213 -5.75 -11.44 0.99
N SER A 214 -7.02 -11.21 0.71
CA SER A 214 -7.93 -10.48 1.60
C SER A 214 -8.24 -11.24 2.89
N GLU A 215 -8.16 -12.56 2.87
CA GLU A 215 -8.35 -13.43 4.03
C GLU A 215 -7.07 -13.60 4.86
N GLN A 216 -5.89 -13.67 4.22
CA GLN A 216 -4.63 -14.06 4.87
C GLN A 216 -3.75 -12.86 5.25
N GLU A 217 -3.65 -11.83 4.41
CA GLU A 217 -2.74 -10.73 4.67
C GLU A 217 -3.08 -9.94 5.94
N PRO A 218 -4.36 -9.70 6.30
CA PRO A 218 -4.69 -9.06 7.58
C PRO A 218 -4.13 -9.81 8.79
N LEU A 219 -4.10 -11.14 8.77
CA LEU A 219 -3.57 -11.95 9.87
C LEU A 219 -2.05 -11.77 10.05
N ARG A 220 -1.32 -11.54 8.96
CA ARG A 220 0.10 -11.21 9.03
C ARG A 220 0.32 -9.79 9.53
N VAL A 221 -0.46 -8.82 9.05
CA VAL A 221 -0.39 -7.43 9.51
C VAL A 221 -0.69 -7.30 11.02
N LEU A 222 -1.68 -8.05 11.50
CA LEU A 222 -2.08 -8.09 12.91
C LEU A 222 -1.23 -9.05 13.75
N GLY A 223 -0.31 -9.76 13.14
CA GLY A 223 0.59 -10.70 13.80
C GLY A 223 1.63 -10.04 14.70
N THR A 224 2.42 -10.85 15.36
CA THR A 224 3.44 -10.41 16.32
C THR A 224 4.83 -10.80 15.83
N TYR A 225 5.79 -9.85 15.91
CA TYR A 225 7.20 -10.16 15.69
C TYR A 225 7.77 -10.93 16.86
N GLU A 226 8.27 -12.13 16.59
CA GLU A 226 8.92 -12.98 17.60
C GLU A 226 10.06 -13.78 16.96
N ASN A 227 11.25 -13.70 17.56
CA ASN A 227 12.40 -14.52 17.17
C ASN A 227 12.73 -14.53 15.67
N GLY A 228 12.72 -13.35 15.03
CA GLY A 228 13.07 -13.20 13.60
C GLY A 228 11.99 -13.65 12.63
N GLN A 229 10.76 -13.73 13.07
CA GLN A 229 9.60 -14.07 12.23
C GLN A 229 8.33 -13.40 12.72
N ILE A 230 7.32 -13.39 11.87
CA ILE A 230 5.97 -12.98 12.26
C ILE A 230 5.14 -14.21 12.57
N THR A 231 4.65 -14.28 13.80
CA THR A 231 3.59 -15.20 14.18
C THR A 231 2.27 -14.59 13.75
N LEU A 232 1.53 -15.28 12.88
CA LEU A 232 0.24 -14.80 12.38
C LEU A 232 -0.76 -14.65 13.53
N ALA A 233 -1.65 -13.68 13.45
CA ALA A 233 -2.77 -13.59 14.37
C ALA A 233 -3.70 -14.81 14.21
N ASP A 234 -4.13 -15.38 15.33
CA ASP A 234 -5.05 -16.54 15.34
C ASP A 234 -6.49 -16.14 15.02
N ALA A 235 -6.81 -14.88 15.19
CA ALA A 235 -8.13 -14.27 14.95
C ALA A 235 -7.97 -12.89 14.34
N PRO A 236 -9.02 -12.37 13.65
CA PRO A 236 -10.29 -13.03 13.34
C PRO A 236 -10.17 -14.09 12.25
N LYS A 237 -11.14 -14.99 12.17
CA LYS A 237 -11.38 -15.78 10.95
C LYS A 237 -12.01 -14.87 9.91
N ILE A 238 -11.45 -14.82 8.73
CA ILE A 238 -11.90 -13.93 7.65
C ILE A 238 -12.31 -14.76 6.45
N THR A 239 -13.51 -14.51 5.93
CA THR A 239 -13.92 -14.95 4.59
C THR A 239 -14.24 -13.72 3.74
N CYS A 240 -13.86 -13.76 2.48
CA CYS A 240 -13.97 -12.60 1.61
C CYS A 240 -14.46 -12.98 0.21
N GLN A 241 -15.32 -12.15 -0.37
CA GLN A 241 -15.62 -12.13 -1.79
C GLN A 241 -15.09 -10.84 -2.40
N CYS A 242 -14.41 -10.92 -3.55
CA CYS A 242 -13.82 -9.77 -4.21
C CYS A 242 -14.44 -9.58 -5.59
N LEU A 243 -15.12 -8.46 -5.79
CA LEU A 243 -15.78 -8.09 -7.03
C LEU A 243 -15.08 -6.91 -7.69
N ARG A 244 -14.93 -6.97 -9.01
CA ARG A 244 -14.52 -5.81 -9.81
C ARG A 244 -15.77 -5.02 -10.20
N VAL A 245 -15.77 -3.73 -9.87
CA VAL A 245 -16.92 -2.84 -10.09
C VAL A 245 -16.55 -1.67 -11.02
N PRO A 246 -17.53 -1.03 -11.66
CA PRO A 246 -17.29 0.05 -12.64
C PRO A 246 -17.00 1.38 -11.92
N VAL A 247 -15.93 1.39 -11.13
CA VAL A 247 -15.40 2.54 -10.38
C VAL A 247 -13.94 2.72 -10.79
N LEU A 248 -13.51 3.95 -11.04
CA LEU A 248 -12.13 4.21 -11.45
C LEU A 248 -11.15 4.03 -10.29
N ASN A 249 -11.36 4.74 -9.19
CA ASN A 249 -10.55 4.69 -7.98
C ASN A 249 -11.44 4.50 -6.74
N GLY A 250 -10.91 3.83 -5.74
CA GLY A 250 -11.58 3.60 -4.45
C GLY A 250 -12.10 2.17 -4.30
N HIS A 251 -11.58 1.47 -3.30
CA HIS A 251 -12.07 0.15 -2.90
C HIS A 251 -12.99 0.29 -1.71
N THR A 252 -14.22 -0.20 -1.89
CA THR A 252 -15.24 -0.25 -0.83
C THR A 252 -15.32 -1.67 -0.29
N ALA A 253 -15.51 -1.84 1.02
CA ALA A 253 -15.81 -3.11 1.65
C ALA A 253 -17.12 -3.06 2.43
N ALA A 254 -17.99 -4.04 2.23
CA ALA A 254 -19.13 -4.32 3.08
C ALA A 254 -18.74 -5.43 4.05
N VAL A 255 -18.81 -5.18 5.35
CA VAL A 255 -18.21 -6.03 6.37
C VAL A 255 -19.22 -6.37 7.47
N PHE A 256 -19.25 -7.64 7.85
CA PHE A 256 -19.93 -8.16 9.04
C PHE A 256 -18.88 -8.67 10.02
N ILE A 257 -19.07 -8.42 11.31
CA ILE A 257 -18.07 -8.74 12.32
C ILE A 257 -18.69 -9.24 13.63
N ASN A 258 -18.07 -10.26 14.22
CA ASN A 258 -18.30 -10.71 15.59
C ASN A 258 -17.06 -10.43 16.46
N PHE A 259 -17.31 -10.19 17.74
CA PHE A 259 -16.28 -9.96 18.75
C PHE A 259 -16.33 -11.00 19.87
N GLU A 260 -15.20 -11.26 20.52
CA GLU A 260 -15.19 -12.03 21.77
C GLU A 260 -15.91 -11.27 22.88
N ASN A 261 -15.66 -9.97 22.97
CA ASN A 261 -16.27 -9.07 23.95
C ASN A 261 -17.01 -7.96 23.20
N LYS A 262 -18.29 -8.19 22.87
CA LYS A 262 -19.09 -7.24 22.10
C LYS A 262 -19.07 -5.85 22.73
N PRO A 263 -18.50 -4.83 22.05
CA PRO A 263 -18.52 -3.45 22.55
C PRO A 263 -19.83 -2.75 22.20
N THR A 264 -19.97 -1.51 22.65
CA THR A 264 -21.03 -0.62 22.15
C THR A 264 -20.59 0.02 20.83
N LYS A 265 -21.57 0.46 20.05
CA LYS A 265 -21.29 1.23 18.80
C LYS A 265 -20.43 2.47 19.10
N GLU A 266 -20.72 3.17 20.19
CA GLU A 266 -20.02 4.39 20.60
C GLU A 266 -18.54 4.10 20.91
N HIS A 267 -18.22 3.01 21.59
CA HIS A 267 -16.84 2.58 21.84
C HIS A 267 -16.12 2.24 20.54
N LEU A 268 -16.79 1.59 19.59
CA LEU A 268 -16.20 1.27 18.30
C LEU A 268 -15.85 2.55 17.51
N ILE A 269 -16.73 3.54 17.49
CA ILE A 269 -16.50 4.82 16.82
C ILE A 269 -15.34 5.58 17.49
N GLU A 270 -15.34 5.66 18.81
CA GLU A 270 -14.27 6.30 19.57
C GLU A 270 -12.89 5.70 19.23
N LYS A 271 -12.80 4.36 19.17
CA LYS A 271 -11.54 3.68 18.82
C LYS A 271 -11.11 3.94 17.38
N LEU A 272 -12.02 4.05 16.43
CA LEU A 272 -11.69 4.42 15.05
C LEU A 272 -11.12 5.84 14.98
N GLU A 273 -11.82 6.81 15.57
CA GLU A 273 -11.47 8.22 15.46
C GLU A 273 -10.22 8.59 16.26
N SER A 274 -9.96 7.89 17.35
CA SER A 274 -8.76 8.09 18.18
C SER A 274 -7.55 7.25 17.75
N PHE A 275 -7.71 6.37 16.74
CA PHE A 275 -6.64 5.48 16.33
C PHE A 275 -5.46 6.24 15.73
N LYS A 276 -4.32 6.10 16.38
CA LYS A 276 -3.04 6.69 15.97
C LYS A 276 -1.96 5.62 15.99
N GLY A 277 -1.06 5.70 15.02
CA GLY A 277 0.14 4.87 15.00
C GLY A 277 1.39 5.72 14.87
N PHE A 278 2.51 5.05 14.67
CA PHE A 278 3.81 5.70 14.54
C PHE A 278 3.82 6.88 13.55
N PRO A 279 3.19 6.80 12.36
CA PRO A 279 3.19 7.94 11.43
C PRO A 279 2.60 9.23 11.99
N GLN A 280 1.49 9.15 12.73
CA GLN A 280 0.85 10.30 13.35
C GLN A 280 1.68 10.84 14.52
N GLU A 281 2.24 9.94 15.35
CA GLU A 281 3.09 10.30 16.48
C GLU A 281 4.39 10.97 16.05
N ALA A 282 4.99 10.47 14.97
CA ALA A 282 6.23 11.02 14.41
C ALA A 282 6.01 12.21 13.47
N GLY A 283 4.77 12.56 13.14
CA GLY A 283 4.45 13.65 12.22
C GLY A 283 5.02 13.45 10.83
N LEU A 284 4.91 12.22 10.28
CA LEU A 284 5.44 11.91 8.96
C LEU A 284 4.74 12.70 7.85
N PRO A 285 5.46 13.13 6.80
CA PRO A 285 4.94 14.04 5.78
C PRO A 285 3.65 13.58 5.09
N SER A 286 3.54 12.28 4.77
CA SER A 286 2.37 11.71 4.09
C SER A 286 1.34 11.11 5.06
N ALA A 287 1.59 11.20 6.36
CA ALA A 287 0.65 10.66 7.35
C ALA A 287 -0.66 11.46 7.36
N PRO A 288 -1.82 10.79 7.28
CA PRO A 288 -3.09 11.47 7.52
C PRO A 288 -3.13 11.97 8.97
N LYS A 289 -3.70 13.14 9.19
CA LYS A 289 -3.88 13.68 10.54
C LYS A 289 -4.81 12.82 11.37
N GLN A 290 -5.89 12.36 10.75
CA GLN A 290 -6.80 11.36 11.29
C GLN A 290 -6.85 10.18 10.32
N PHE A 291 -6.33 9.02 10.73
CA PHE A 291 -6.21 7.86 9.85
C PHE A 291 -7.56 7.28 9.47
N VAL A 292 -8.43 7.08 10.46
CA VAL A 292 -9.78 6.54 10.24
C VAL A 292 -10.81 7.53 10.74
N ARG A 293 -11.75 7.91 9.88
CA ARG A 293 -12.92 8.70 10.28
C ARG A 293 -14.18 7.88 10.25
N TYR A 294 -15.16 8.23 11.10
CA TYR A 294 -16.51 7.71 11.05
C TYR A 294 -17.47 8.73 10.44
N MET A 295 -18.40 8.26 9.62
CA MET A 295 -19.43 9.09 8.95
C MET A 295 -20.80 8.67 9.42
N GLU A 296 -21.56 9.64 9.95
CA GLU A 296 -22.88 9.38 10.52
C GLU A 296 -24.01 9.29 9.48
N GLU A 297 -23.78 9.87 8.30
CA GLU A 297 -24.80 9.91 7.25
C GLU A 297 -25.07 8.50 6.70
N ASP A 298 -26.36 8.17 6.53
CA ASP A 298 -26.81 6.86 6.09
C ASP A 298 -26.32 6.44 4.68
N ASN A 299 -25.96 7.39 3.85
CA ASN A 299 -25.51 7.15 2.49
C ASN A 299 -23.99 7.36 2.29
N ARG A 300 -23.20 7.34 3.37
CA ARG A 300 -21.76 7.54 3.32
C ARG A 300 -21.02 6.36 3.97
N PRO A 301 -19.78 6.01 3.53
CA PRO A 301 -18.97 6.71 2.53
C PRO A 301 -19.40 6.43 1.09
N GLN A 302 -19.21 7.41 0.22
CA GLN A 302 -19.38 7.28 -1.22
C GLN A 302 -18.03 7.51 -1.90
N VAL A 303 -17.67 6.64 -2.85
CA VAL A 303 -16.39 6.75 -3.57
C VAL A 303 -16.17 8.16 -4.13
N ARG A 304 -17.16 8.70 -4.82
CA ARG A 304 -17.06 9.99 -5.50
C ARG A 304 -16.84 11.18 -4.56
N LEU A 305 -17.30 11.08 -3.33
CA LEU A 305 -17.24 12.14 -2.33
C LEU A 305 -16.10 11.97 -1.32
N ASP A 306 -15.69 10.72 -1.07
CA ASP A 306 -14.90 10.37 0.12
C ASP A 306 -13.56 9.72 -0.18
N VAL A 307 -13.30 9.33 -1.43
CA VAL A 307 -12.06 8.61 -1.79
C VAL A 307 -10.79 9.42 -1.50
N ASP A 308 -10.87 10.74 -1.61
CA ASP A 308 -9.71 11.64 -1.42
C ASP A 308 -9.56 12.14 0.03
N TYR A 309 -10.30 11.57 0.98
CA TYR A 309 -10.14 11.93 2.39
C TYR A 309 -8.68 11.85 2.82
N GLU A 310 -8.17 12.90 3.49
CA GLU A 310 -6.76 13.03 3.87
C GLU A 310 -5.81 12.82 2.66
N ASN A 311 -6.14 13.42 1.52
CA ASN A 311 -5.42 13.27 0.26
C ASN A 311 -5.31 11.80 -0.22
N GLY A 312 -6.33 10.99 0.06
CA GLY A 312 -6.36 9.56 -0.27
C GLY A 312 -5.59 8.66 0.69
N MET A 313 -5.05 9.20 1.78
CA MET A 313 -4.31 8.42 2.80
C MET A 313 -5.18 8.02 3.99
N GLY A 314 -6.33 8.63 4.17
CA GLY A 314 -7.30 8.28 5.20
C GLY A 314 -8.26 7.17 4.78
N VAL A 315 -8.91 6.56 5.76
CA VAL A 315 -9.94 5.54 5.58
C VAL A 315 -11.26 6.07 6.14
N SER A 316 -12.33 5.95 5.36
CA SER A 316 -13.67 6.39 5.76
C SER A 316 -14.54 5.19 6.09
N ILE A 317 -15.12 5.18 7.28
CA ILE A 317 -16.02 4.15 7.76
C ILE A 317 -17.40 4.77 7.99
N GLY A 318 -18.42 4.07 7.57
CA GLY A 318 -19.81 4.47 7.82
C GLY A 318 -20.72 3.27 7.97
N ARG A 319 -21.98 3.52 8.16
CA ARG A 319 -22.99 2.47 8.28
C ARG A 319 -22.72 1.46 9.39
N LEU A 320 -22.02 1.82 10.46
CA LEU A 320 -21.80 0.95 11.62
C LEU A 320 -23.10 0.82 12.41
N ARG A 321 -23.62 -0.39 12.49
CA ARG A 321 -24.88 -0.72 13.14
C ARG A 321 -24.92 -2.18 13.55
N GLU A 322 -25.76 -2.49 14.53
CA GLU A 322 -26.03 -3.87 14.92
C GLU A 322 -26.63 -4.68 13.77
N ASP A 323 -26.34 -5.96 13.76
CA ASP A 323 -26.84 -6.91 12.77
C ASP A 323 -27.65 -8.02 13.45
N SER A 324 -28.47 -8.73 12.66
CA SER A 324 -29.32 -9.81 13.17
C SER A 324 -28.60 -11.14 13.30
N MET A 325 -27.47 -11.33 12.60
CA MET A 325 -26.68 -12.56 12.59
C MET A 325 -25.28 -12.36 13.18
N PHE A 326 -24.73 -11.16 13.03
CA PHE A 326 -23.42 -10.76 13.55
C PHE A 326 -23.59 -9.69 14.63
N ASP A 327 -22.55 -9.38 15.36
CA ASP A 327 -22.60 -8.29 16.34
C ASP A 327 -22.80 -6.95 15.66
N PHE A 328 -22.05 -6.68 14.58
CA PHE A 328 -22.10 -5.44 13.82
C PHE A 328 -21.86 -5.65 12.33
N LYS A 329 -22.25 -4.66 11.55
CA LYS A 329 -21.89 -4.51 10.14
C LYS A 329 -21.56 -3.06 9.83
N PHE A 330 -20.68 -2.86 8.85
CA PHE A 330 -20.26 -1.52 8.44
C PHE A 330 -19.77 -1.50 6.98
N VAL A 331 -19.52 -0.32 6.48
CA VAL A 331 -18.92 -0.09 5.15
C VAL A 331 -17.64 0.72 5.31
N GLY A 332 -16.57 0.28 4.67
CA GLY A 332 -15.29 0.98 4.64
C GLY A 332 -14.89 1.37 3.23
N LEU A 333 -14.16 2.47 3.10
CA LEU A 333 -13.63 2.98 1.84
C LEU A 333 -12.20 3.46 2.01
N SER A 334 -11.33 3.04 1.09
CA SER A 334 -9.96 3.55 0.98
C SER A 334 -9.58 3.79 -0.49
N HIS A 335 -8.65 4.71 -0.72
CA HIS A 335 -8.11 4.95 -2.06
C HIS A 335 -7.09 3.87 -2.43
N ASN A 336 -7.42 3.05 -3.42
CA ASN A 336 -6.62 1.87 -3.77
C ASN A 336 -5.26 2.16 -4.38
N THR A 337 -5.06 3.28 -5.07
CA THR A 337 -3.77 3.63 -5.69
C THR A 337 -2.94 4.59 -4.83
N VAL A 338 -3.54 5.23 -3.84
CA VAL A 338 -2.85 6.09 -2.87
C VAL A 338 -2.60 5.29 -1.59
N ARG A 339 -3.51 5.26 -0.61
CA ARG A 339 -3.33 4.43 0.62
C ARG A 339 -2.99 2.98 0.27
N GLY A 340 -3.72 2.41 -0.66
CA GLY A 340 -3.63 1.00 -1.04
C GLY A 340 -2.42 0.63 -1.90
N ALA A 341 -1.69 1.59 -2.46
CA ALA A 341 -0.54 1.34 -3.34
C ALA A 341 0.61 2.32 -3.07
N ALA A 342 0.87 3.24 -4.01
CA ALA A 342 2.03 4.10 -3.96
C ALA A 342 2.10 4.97 -2.70
N GLY A 343 0.99 5.56 -2.26
CA GLY A 343 0.96 6.38 -1.05
C GLY A 343 1.30 5.60 0.21
N GLY A 344 0.78 4.38 0.33
CA GLY A 344 1.12 3.47 1.43
C GLY A 344 2.61 3.10 1.43
N ALA A 345 3.20 2.87 0.27
CA ALA A 345 4.63 2.59 0.14
C ALA A 345 5.50 3.83 0.46
N VAL A 346 5.07 5.03 0.05
CA VAL A 346 5.76 6.28 0.43
C VAL A 346 5.74 6.45 1.95
N LEU A 347 4.61 6.24 2.60
CA LEU A 347 4.51 6.31 4.06
C LEU A 347 5.41 5.24 4.74
N CYS A 348 5.51 4.03 4.19
CA CYS A 348 6.47 3.02 4.66
C CYS A 348 7.92 3.53 4.56
N ALA A 349 8.30 4.14 3.45
CA ALA A 349 9.64 4.69 3.27
C ALA A 349 9.92 5.84 4.25
N GLU A 350 8.94 6.70 4.51
CA GLU A 350 9.04 7.76 5.53
C GLU A 350 9.25 7.17 6.93
N ALA A 351 8.47 6.15 7.30
CA ALA A 351 8.61 5.46 8.57
C ALA A 351 9.97 4.76 8.71
N LEU A 352 10.44 4.09 7.65
CA LEU A 352 11.77 3.46 7.60
C LEU A 352 12.89 4.49 7.72
N THR A 353 12.73 5.67 7.12
CA THR A 353 13.68 6.78 7.22
C THR A 353 13.70 7.34 8.64
N ALA A 354 12.53 7.61 9.23
CA ALA A 354 12.41 8.13 10.59
C ALA A 354 12.97 7.17 11.65
N LYS A 355 12.85 5.85 11.41
CA LYS A 355 13.43 4.80 12.27
C LYS A 355 14.90 4.49 11.98
N GLY A 356 15.53 5.15 11.00
CA GLY A 356 16.95 5.01 10.68
C GLY A 356 17.32 3.82 9.80
N TYR A 357 16.35 3.09 9.22
CA TYR A 357 16.64 1.98 8.29
C TYR A 357 17.06 2.47 6.91
N ILE A 358 16.49 3.58 6.43
CA ILE A 358 16.88 4.24 5.18
C ILE A 358 17.68 5.50 5.50
N GLN A 359 18.85 5.62 4.90
CA GLN A 359 19.76 6.76 5.06
C GLN A 359 20.41 7.09 3.72
N ALA A 360 20.99 8.27 3.58
CA ALA A 360 21.81 8.62 2.40
C ALA A 360 23.02 7.71 2.28
N LYS A 361 23.43 7.40 1.04
CA LYS A 361 24.68 6.68 0.73
C LYS A 361 25.89 7.59 0.91
#